data_124a955ae7405a8bfae62d0f51b546e7
#
_entry.id   124a955ae7405a8bfae62d0f51b546e7
#
_cell.length_a   1.000
_cell.length_b   1.000
_cell.length_c   1.000
_cell.angle_alpha   90.00
_cell.angle_beta   90.00
_cell.angle_gamma   90.00
#
_symmetry.space_group_name_H-M   'P 1'
#
loop_
_entity.id
_entity.type
_entity.pdbx_description
1 polymer ?
#
loop_
_entity_poly.entity_id
_entity_poly.type
_entity_poly.pdbx_seq_one_letter_code
_entity_poly.pdbx_strand_id
1 'polypeptide(L)'
;RSTGDATIDENGVLTPVKVGSVVITATKAGDVDYSEITSAPFVIMITQAATSGEPKYHKITTGGKTLADAGLTLAGSTIHPADGTLEWIDDAGVLPNDTAVDMNKTYKWRFTPADTNYEILTGEIELYHVDAPAVTAQPKSVSVTVGDTATFEVTATGTDVTYQWQIDRNDGKGFVDITGATGATYTIGVTDRDCNGFKYRCVLSNAAGSVTTDTVVLTVQYQIIEGANGSWNQNTDGRSLKIRGN
;
A
#
# COMPACT_ATOMS: atom_id res chain seq x y z
N ARG A 1 19.28 -17.22 -52.62
CA ARG A 1 20.45 -17.13 -51.72
C ARG A 1 20.19 -16.02 -50.70
N SER A 2 20.44 -16.28 -49.46
CA SER A 2 20.43 -15.28 -48.38
C SER A 2 21.86 -14.97 -47.94
N THR A 3 22.08 -13.75 -47.49
CA THR A 3 23.31 -13.34 -46.78
C THR A 3 22.90 -12.54 -45.60
N GLY A 4 23.55 -12.78 -44.42
CA GLY A 4 23.22 -12.11 -43.18
C GLY A 4 22.63 -13.06 -42.14
N ASP A 5 21.69 -12.58 -41.33
CA ASP A 5 21.25 -13.18 -40.08
C ASP A 5 20.06 -14.15 -40.24
N ALA A 6 19.94 -14.82 -41.38
CA ALA A 6 18.94 -15.84 -41.64
C ALA A 6 19.44 -16.91 -42.62
N THR A 7 18.78 -18.06 -42.62
CA THR A 7 18.95 -19.13 -43.59
C THR A 7 17.71 -19.22 -44.46
N ILE A 8 17.89 -19.75 -45.73
CA ILE A 8 16.78 -20.04 -46.64
C ILE A 8 16.90 -21.51 -47.07
N ASP A 9 15.83 -22.27 -46.95
CA ASP A 9 15.80 -23.68 -47.35
C ASP A 9 15.53 -23.87 -48.85
N GLU A 10 15.51 -25.13 -49.31
CA GLU A 10 15.26 -25.51 -50.71
C GLU A 10 13.84 -25.17 -51.18
N ASN A 11 12.90 -24.99 -50.23
CA ASN A 11 11.51 -24.61 -50.53
C ASN A 11 11.32 -23.08 -50.51
N GLY A 12 12.40 -22.30 -50.26
CA GLY A 12 12.35 -20.85 -50.19
C GLY A 12 11.87 -20.29 -48.87
N VAL A 13 11.80 -21.12 -47.80
CA VAL A 13 11.42 -20.67 -46.47
C VAL A 13 12.57 -19.99 -45.79
N LEU A 14 12.38 -18.74 -45.39
CA LEU A 14 13.36 -17.96 -44.64
C LEU A 14 13.21 -18.26 -43.14
N THR A 15 14.31 -18.68 -42.50
CA THR A 15 14.39 -18.89 -41.06
C THR A 15 15.34 -17.87 -40.45
N PRO A 16 14.88 -16.93 -39.60
CA PRO A 16 15.71 -15.99 -38.90
C PRO A 16 16.69 -16.71 -37.95
N VAL A 17 17.93 -16.25 -37.84
CA VAL A 17 18.96 -16.78 -36.93
C VAL A 17 19.26 -15.80 -35.81
N LYS A 18 19.34 -14.51 -36.15
CA LYS A 18 19.53 -13.44 -35.17
C LYS A 18 19.00 -12.11 -35.69
N VAL A 19 18.90 -11.14 -34.81
CA VAL A 19 18.53 -9.75 -35.11
C VAL A 19 19.53 -9.15 -36.10
N GLY A 20 19.03 -8.43 -37.09
CA GLY A 20 19.86 -7.80 -38.11
C GLY A 20 19.16 -7.63 -39.45
N SER A 21 19.93 -7.58 -40.53
CA SER A 21 19.39 -7.47 -41.89
C SER A 21 19.77 -8.64 -42.74
N VAL A 22 18.82 -9.12 -43.54
CA VAL A 22 19.03 -10.18 -44.51
C VAL A 22 18.79 -9.61 -45.90
N VAL A 23 19.75 -9.85 -46.80
CA VAL A 23 19.62 -9.51 -48.20
C VAL A 23 19.29 -10.78 -48.98
N ILE A 24 18.19 -10.78 -49.72
CA ILE A 24 17.73 -11.91 -50.53
C ILE A 24 17.81 -11.52 -51.99
N THR A 25 18.36 -12.43 -52.80
CA THR A 25 18.30 -12.38 -54.26
C THR A 25 17.82 -13.71 -54.81
N ALA A 26 17.02 -13.68 -55.84
CA ALA A 26 16.64 -14.85 -56.61
C ALA A 26 17.44 -14.90 -57.91
N THR A 27 18.03 -16.06 -58.21
CA THR A 27 18.76 -16.28 -59.43
C THR A 27 18.11 -17.39 -60.22
N LYS A 28 17.75 -17.13 -61.47
CA LYS A 28 17.37 -18.14 -62.43
C LYS A 28 18.62 -18.51 -63.22
N ALA A 29 19.00 -19.77 -63.13
CA ALA A 29 20.16 -20.25 -63.89
C ALA A 29 19.90 -20.08 -65.41
N GLY A 30 20.99 -19.75 -66.12
CA GLY A 30 20.95 -19.73 -67.55
C GLY A 30 20.87 -21.14 -68.14
N ASP A 31 20.44 -21.23 -69.42
CA ASP A 31 20.43 -22.44 -70.23
C ASP A 31 21.01 -22.14 -71.63
N VAL A 32 20.86 -23.05 -72.57
CA VAL A 32 21.45 -22.86 -73.92
C VAL A 32 20.90 -21.65 -74.66
N ASP A 33 19.69 -21.20 -74.32
CA ASP A 33 18.99 -20.14 -75.05
C ASP A 33 18.95 -18.82 -74.25
N TYR A 34 19.18 -18.85 -72.88
CA TYR A 34 19.05 -17.71 -72.00
C TYR A 34 20.17 -17.59 -71.03
N SER A 35 20.65 -16.36 -70.82
CA SER A 35 21.65 -16.06 -69.81
C SER A 35 21.04 -16.12 -68.36
N GLU A 36 21.90 -16.40 -67.39
CA GLU A 36 21.54 -16.28 -65.99
C GLU A 36 21.03 -14.85 -65.66
N ILE A 37 19.97 -14.80 -64.88
CA ILE A 37 19.45 -13.52 -64.41
C ILE A 37 19.24 -13.58 -62.88
N THR A 38 19.74 -12.55 -62.19
CA THR A 38 19.57 -12.38 -60.76
C THR A 38 18.66 -11.16 -60.50
N SER A 39 17.69 -11.30 -59.58
CA SER A 39 16.81 -10.22 -59.18
C SER A 39 17.56 -9.08 -58.49
N ALA A 40 16.96 -7.91 -58.46
CA ALA A 40 17.40 -6.87 -57.49
C ALA A 40 17.37 -7.41 -56.05
N PRO A 41 18.25 -6.93 -55.17
CA PRO A 41 18.30 -7.34 -53.80
C PRO A 41 17.04 -6.86 -53.05
N PHE A 42 16.49 -7.73 -52.18
CA PHE A 42 15.41 -7.40 -51.28
C PHE A 42 15.96 -7.51 -49.83
N VAL A 43 15.76 -6.47 -49.05
CA VAL A 43 16.25 -6.41 -47.66
C VAL A 43 15.11 -6.68 -46.69
N ILE A 44 15.32 -7.64 -45.77
CA ILE A 44 14.41 -7.95 -44.67
C ILE A 44 15.13 -7.56 -43.38
N MET A 45 14.44 -6.80 -42.52
CA MET A 45 14.89 -6.48 -41.18
C MET A 45 14.33 -7.50 -40.20
N ILE A 46 15.19 -8.11 -39.39
CA ILE A 46 14.82 -9.02 -38.30
C ILE A 46 14.95 -8.22 -37.01
N THR A 47 13.86 -8.00 -36.30
CA THR A 47 13.83 -7.29 -35.01
C THR A 47 13.86 -8.27 -33.85
N GLN A 48 14.17 -7.77 -32.65
CA GLN A 48 14.08 -8.58 -31.43
C GLN A 48 12.65 -9.08 -31.20
N ALA A 49 12.57 -10.29 -30.66
CA ALA A 49 11.32 -10.83 -30.17
C ALA A 49 11.00 -10.23 -28.78
N ALA A 50 9.71 -10.06 -28.48
CA ALA A 50 9.30 -9.56 -27.18
C ALA A 50 9.59 -10.58 -26.07
N THR A 51 10.12 -10.09 -24.96
CA THR A 51 10.18 -10.81 -23.69
C THR A 51 8.89 -10.52 -22.89
N SER A 52 8.40 -11.50 -22.15
CA SER A 52 7.15 -11.37 -21.39
C SER A 52 7.24 -12.07 -20.05
N GLY A 53 6.29 -11.79 -19.15
CA GLY A 53 6.15 -12.42 -17.84
C GLY A 53 6.62 -11.56 -16.68
N GLU A 54 6.56 -12.15 -15.47
CA GLU A 54 6.86 -11.49 -14.21
C GLU A 54 7.89 -12.29 -13.43
N PRO A 55 8.82 -11.62 -12.71
CA PRO A 55 9.75 -12.29 -11.79
C PRO A 55 9.01 -12.82 -10.57
N LYS A 56 9.61 -13.77 -9.87
CA LYS A 56 9.17 -14.17 -8.55
C LYS A 56 9.88 -13.36 -7.49
N TYR A 57 9.12 -12.96 -6.46
CA TYR A 57 9.61 -12.20 -5.31
C TYR A 57 8.74 -12.45 -4.07
N HIS A 58 9.18 -11.98 -2.91
CA HIS A 58 8.41 -12.00 -1.67
C HIS A 58 8.00 -10.58 -1.29
N LYS A 59 6.72 -10.40 -0.93
CA LYS A 59 6.27 -9.16 -0.31
C LYS A 59 6.86 -9.02 1.09
N ILE A 60 7.25 -7.81 1.44
CA ILE A 60 7.75 -7.43 2.75
C ILE A 60 6.58 -6.94 3.59
N THR A 61 6.48 -7.43 4.82
CA THR A 61 5.37 -7.11 5.74
C THR A 61 5.83 -6.29 6.96
N THR A 62 7.15 -6.11 7.13
CA THR A 62 7.71 -5.36 8.27
C THR A 62 8.83 -4.44 7.81
N GLY A 63 9.00 -3.29 8.44
CA GLY A 63 10.10 -2.37 8.16
C GLY A 63 11.49 -2.93 8.47
N GLY A 64 12.53 -2.22 8.03
CA GLY A 64 13.93 -2.58 8.27
C GLY A 64 14.45 -3.73 7.40
N LYS A 65 13.79 -4.01 6.28
CA LYS A 65 14.16 -5.03 5.29
C LYS A 65 14.91 -4.42 4.11
N THR A 66 15.57 -5.28 3.34
CA THR A 66 16.35 -4.91 2.15
C THR A 66 15.83 -5.61 0.90
N LEU A 67 16.35 -5.24 -0.27
CA LEU A 67 16.03 -5.90 -1.54
C LEU A 67 16.42 -7.38 -1.54
N ALA A 68 17.43 -7.79 -0.76
CA ALA A 68 17.78 -9.20 -0.57
C ALA A 68 16.63 -10.00 0.08
N ASP A 69 15.92 -9.39 1.05
CA ASP A 69 14.77 -10.04 1.72
C ASP A 69 13.59 -10.25 0.76
N ALA A 70 13.45 -9.42 -0.26
CA ALA A 70 12.45 -9.59 -1.30
C ALA A 70 12.74 -10.77 -2.23
N GLY A 71 14.02 -11.18 -2.35
CA GLY A 71 14.42 -12.40 -3.02
C GLY A 71 14.01 -12.48 -4.50
N LEU A 72 14.27 -11.42 -5.27
CA LEU A 72 13.99 -11.37 -6.71
C LEU A 72 14.66 -12.53 -7.43
N THR A 73 13.90 -13.39 -8.15
CA THR A 73 14.43 -14.61 -8.76
C THR A 73 13.68 -15.03 -10.03
N LEU A 74 14.42 -15.68 -10.93
CA LEU A 74 13.84 -16.35 -12.10
C LEU A 74 13.23 -17.71 -11.75
N ALA A 75 13.68 -18.36 -10.68
CA ALA A 75 13.14 -19.66 -10.26
C ALA A 75 11.66 -19.55 -9.89
N GLY A 76 10.78 -20.18 -10.69
CA GLY A 76 9.34 -20.11 -10.54
C GLY A 76 8.71 -18.78 -11.00
N SER A 77 9.45 -17.97 -11.78
CA SER A 77 8.91 -16.83 -12.52
C SER A 77 8.11 -17.28 -13.75
N THR A 78 7.38 -16.35 -14.34
CA THR A 78 6.69 -16.57 -15.65
C THR A 78 7.45 -15.93 -16.83
N ILE A 79 8.65 -15.42 -16.58
CA ILE A 79 9.47 -14.75 -17.60
C ILE A 79 9.85 -15.73 -18.71
N HIS A 80 9.63 -15.31 -19.96
CA HIS A 80 10.04 -16.05 -21.16
C HIS A 80 10.74 -15.10 -22.16
N PRO A 81 11.95 -15.48 -22.66
CA PRO A 81 12.73 -16.67 -22.33
C PRO A 81 13.20 -16.66 -20.88
N ALA A 82 13.43 -17.84 -20.28
CA ALA A 82 13.75 -17.98 -18.86
C ALA A 82 15.24 -17.86 -18.52
N ASP A 83 16.10 -17.76 -19.51
CA ASP A 83 17.55 -17.65 -19.34
C ASP A 83 18.02 -16.20 -19.51
N GLY A 84 18.72 -15.70 -18.49
CA GLY A 84 19.20 -14.31 -18.45
C GLY A 84 19.57 -13.84 -17.05
N THR A 85 19.75 -12.54 -16.91
CA THR A 85 20.06 -11.89 -15.64
C THR A 85 18.88 -11.05 -15.17
N LEU A 86 18.57 -11.13 -13.87
CA LEU A 86 17.48 -10.38 -13.23
C LEU A 86 18.07 -9.54 -12.11
N GLU A 87 17.79 -8.23 -12.14
CA GLU A 87 18.42 -7.25 -11.26
C GLU A 87 17.41 -6.21 -10.80
N TRP A 88 17.59 -5.68 -9.58
CA TRP A 88 16.97 -4.44 -9.16
C TRP A 88 17.72 -3.26 -9.79
N ILE A 89 16.98 -2.26 -10.25
CA ILE A 89 17.56 -1.07 -10.91
C ILE A 89 16.89 0.21 -10.44
N ASP A 90 17.57 1.32 -10.66
CA ASP A 90 17.03 2.68 -10.66
C ASP A 90 17.53 3.45 -11.90
N ASP A 91 17.32 4.74 -11.93
CA ASP A 91 17.76 5.59 -13.05
C ASP A 91 19.29 5.75 -13.11
N ALA A 92 20.01 5.43 -12.02
CA ALA A 92 21.49 5.44 -11.96
C ALA A 92 22.12 4.09 -12.33
N GLY A 93 21.35 2.98 -12.32
CA GLY A 93 21.85 1.66 -12.69
C GLY A 93 21.33 0.53 -11.81
N VAL A 94 22.18 -0.46 -11.53
CA VAL A 94 21.86 -1.63 -10.70
C VAL A 94 21.88 -1.25 -9.22
N LEU A 95 20.80 -1.56 -8.52
CA LEU A 95 20.71 -1.37 -7.07
C LEU A 95 21.38 -2.55 -6.32
N PRO A 96 22.20 -2.26 -5.30
CA PRO A 96 22.71 -3.29 -4.41
C PRO A 96 21.60 -4.01 -3.65
N ASN A 97 21.78 -5.31 -3.38
CA ASN A 97 20.80 -6.11 -2.66
C ASN A 97 20.62 -5.71 -1.18
N ASP A 98 21.57 -4.96 -0.60
CA ASP A 98 21.49 -4.39 0.75
C ASP A 98 20.76 -3.04 0.79
N THR A 99 20.25 -2.56 -0.35
CA THR A 99 19.41 -1.36 -0.42
C THR A 99 18.17 -1.55 0.47
N ALA A 100 17.94 -0.60 1.37
CA ALA A 100 16.77 -0.61 2.25
C ALA A 100 15.47 -0.51 1.46
N VAL A 101 14.46 -1.26 1.88
CA VAL A 101 13.12 -1.19 1.32
C VAL A 101 12.28 -0.19 2.12
N ASP A 102 11.94 0.91 1.46
CA ASP A 102 11.08 1.95 2.00
C ASP A 102 9.60 1.55 1.85
N MET A 103 8.80 1.99 2.80
CA MET A 103 7.36 1.81 2.80
C MET A 103 6.70 2.61 1.66
N ASN A 104 5.71 2.00 1.01
CA ASN A 104 4.90 2.61 -0.05
C ASN A 104 5.74 3.16 -1.22
N LYS A 105 6.87 2.52 -1.48
CA LYS A 105 7.79 2.86 -2.57
C LYS A 105 7.84 1.74 -3.59
N THR A 106 7.85 2.12 -4.87
CA THR A 106 8.00 1.22 -6.01
C THR A 106 9.47 1.03 -6.33
N TYR A 107 9.88 -0.21 -6.60
CA TYR A 107 11.21 -0.60 -7.03
C TYR A 107 11.15 -1.15 -8.44
N LYS A 108 12.08 -0.67 -9.30
CA LYS A 108 12.21 -1.14 -10.68
C LYS A 108 13.07 -2.39 -10.72
N TRP A 109 12.72 -3.31 -11.61
CA TRP A 109 13.54 -4.47 -11.93
C TRP A 109 13.76 -4.54 -13.44
N ARG A 110 14.85 -5.21 -13.83
CA ARG A 110 15.24 -5.45 -15.21
C ARG A 110 15.60 -6.92 -15.40
N PHE A 111 15.04 -7.53 -16.41
CA PHE A 111 15.50 -8.81 -16.93
C PHE A 111 16.20 -8.59 -18.26
N THR A 112 17.45 -9.06 -18.37
CA THR A 112 18.24 -9.05 -19.59
C THR A 112 18.36 -10.49 -20.08
N PRO A 113 17.69 -10.87 -21.17
CA PRO A 113 17.80 -12.20 -21.74
C PRO A 113 19.25 -12.54 -22.14
N ALA A 114 19.66 -13.80 -21.94
CA ALA A 114 20.96 -14.30 -22.42
C ALA A 114 21.01 -14.33 -23.95
N ASP A 115 19.88 -14.60 -24.59
CA ASP A 115 19.72 -14.52 -26.05
C ASP A 115 19.40 -13.06 -26.46
N THR A 116 20.35 -12.44 -27.16
CA THR A 116 20.22 -11.05 -27.65
C THR A 116 19.16 -10.86 -28.74
N ASN A 117 18.53 -11.94 -29.20
CA ASN A 117 17.37 -11.89 -30.09
C ASN A 117 16.06 -11.50 -29.37
N TYR A 118 16.09 -11.37 -28.06
CA TYR A 118 14.95 -10.93 -27.25
C TYR A 118 15.18 -9.54 -26.65
N GLU A 119 14.10 -8.81 -26.48
CA GLU A 119 14.11 -7.48 -25.85
C GLU A 119 14.36 -7.59 -24.34
N ILE A 120 14.97 -6.55 -23.77
CA ILE A 120 15.06 -6.39 -22.32
C ILE A 120 13.65 -6.16 -21.77
N LEU A 121 13.30 -6.84 -20.66
CA LEU A 121 12.06 -6.66 -19.96
C LEU A 121 12.30 -5.88 -18.66
N THR A 122 11.45 -4.90 -18.39
CA THR A 122 11.48 -4.12 -17.12
C THR A 122 10.09 -4.07 -16.53
N GLY A 123 10.04 -3.89 -15.23
CA GLY A 123 8.79 -3.69 -14.50
C GLY A 123 9.03 -2.99 -13.18
N GLU A 124 7.93 -2.78 -12.45
CA GLU A 124 7.93 -2.08 -11.17
C GLU A 124 7.13 -2.89 -10.14
N ILE A 125 7.60 -2.90 -8.89
CA ILE A 125 6.98 -3.63 -7.79
C ILE A 125 6.96 -2.76 -6.54
N GLU A 126 5.83 -2.64 -5.89
CA GLU A 126 5.72 -2.16 -4.52
C GLU A 126 5.92 -3.33 -3.56
N LEU A 127 7.07 -3.34 -2.87
CA LEU A 127 7.49 -4.45 -2.01
C LEU A 127 6.89 -4.40 -0.61
N TYR A 128 6.72 -3.20 -0.05
CA TYR A 128 6.24 -2.97 1.31
C TYR A 128 5.15 -1.90 1.31
N HIS A 129 3.91 -2.35 1.53
CA HIS A 129 2.73 -1.48 1.55
C HIS A 129 2.15 -1.38 2.96
N VAL A 130 1.85 -0.16 3.40
CA VAL A 130 1.18 0.15 4.67
C VAL A 130 0.09 1.20 4.42
N ASP A 131 -1.15 0.81 4.62
CA ASP A 131 -2.28 1.74 4.56
C ASP A 131 -2.27 2.68 5.77
N ALA A 132 -2.32 3.99 5.54
CA ALA A 132 -2.46 4.97 6.61
C ALA A 132 -3.77 4.80 7.38
N PRO A 133 -3.84 5.19 8.67
CA PRO A 133 -5.08 5.14 9.42
C PRO A 133 -6.12 6.09 8.82
N ALA A 134 -7.36 5.61 8.65
CA ALA A 134 -8.48 6.41 8.21
C ALA A 134 -9.71 6.15 9.08
N VAL A 135 -10.30 7.20 9.67
CA VAL A 135 -11.52 7.09 10.48
C VAL A 135 -12.71 6.89 9.55
N THR A 136 -13.43 5.78 9.72
CA THR A 136 -14.63 5.45 8.94
C THR A 136 -15.92 5.76 9.70
N ALA A 137 -15.88 5.78 11.04
CA ALA A 137 -16.97 6.28 11.87
C ALA A 137 -16.40 7.10 13.05
N GLN A 138 -16.82 8.36 13.13
CA GLN A 138 -16.43 9.27 14.21
C GLN A 138 -17.12 8.88 15.53
N PRO A 139 -16.45 9.08 16.69
CA PRO A 139 -17.10 8.98 17.98
C PRO A 139 -18.23 10.00 18.10
N LYS A 140 -19.18 9.73 18.99
CA LYS A 140 -20.32 10.60 19.26
C LYS A 140 -20.28 11.10 20.69
N SER A 141 -20.75 12.35 20.90
CA SER A 141 -20.98 12.87 22.26
C SER A 141 -21.99 12.00 23.01
N VAL A 142 -21.76 11.78 24.28
CA VAL A 142 -22.55 10.91 25.13
C VAL A 142 -23.18 11.72 26.27
N SER A 143 -24.44 11.43 26.56
CA SER A 143 -25.16 11.98 27.71
C SER A 143 -25.61 10.84 28.61
N VAL A 144 -25.23 10.88 29.89
CA VAL A 144 -25.54 9.84 30.88
C VAL A 144 -25.97 10.50 32.18
N THR A 145 -26.59 9.71 33.07
CA THR A 145 -26.91 10.14 34.45
C THR A 145 -25.67 9.89 35.34
N VAL A 146 -25.52 10.71 36.38
CA VAL A 146 -24.49 10.47 37.43
C VAL A 146 -24.56 9.03 37.93
N GLY A 147 -23.45 8.31 37.93
CA GLY A 147 -23.35 6.92 38.35
C GLY A 147 -23.40 5.91 37.19
N ASP A 148 -23.87 6.32 36.02
CA ASP A 148 -23.91 5.44 34.83
C ASP A 148 -22.51 5.37 34.17
N THR A 149 -22.38 4.41 33.26
CA THR A 149 -21.19 4.26 32.39
C THR A 149 -21.34 5.10 31.12
N ALA A 150 -20.22 5.66 30.63
CA ALA A 150 -20.18 6.34 29.34
C ALA A 150 -19.16 5.64 28.43
N THR A 151 -19.53 5.36 27.18
CA THR A 151 -18.66 4.70 26.21
C THR A 151 -18.55 5.53 24.94
N PHE A 152 -17.33 5.74 24.49
CA PHE A 152 -16.98 6.33 23.19
C PHE A 152 -16.41 5.23 22.30
N GLU A 153 -16.74 5.29 21.01
CA GLU A 153 -16.32 4.31 20.02
C GLU A 153 -15.88 5.01 18.74
N VAL A 154 -14.83 4.49 18.11
CA VAL A 154 -14.35 4.90 16.79
C VAL A 154 -14.18 3.68 15.91
N THR A 155 -14.51 3.80 14.62
CA THR A 155 -14.20 2.77 13.63
C THR A 155 -13.20 3.31 12.63
N ALA A 156 -12.21 2.50 12.27
CA ALA A 156 -11.15 2.91 11.38
C ALA A 156 -10.69 1.76 10.47
N THR A 157 -10.03 2.13 9.37
CA THR A 157 -9.26 1.25 8.49
C THR A 157 -7.79 1.66 8.51
N GLY A 158 -6.92 0.78 8.01
CA GLY A 158 -5.48 0.97 7.95
C GLY A 158 -4.73 -0.30 8.39
N THR A 159 -3.45 -0.36 8.10
CA THR A 159 -2.58 -1.48 8.49
C THR A 159 -2.10 -1.29 9.92
N ASP A 160 -2.31 -2.28 10.80
CA ASP A 160 -1.80 -2.29 12.18
C ASP A 160 -2.08 -0.99 12.97
N VAL A 161 -3.33 -0.49 12.88
CA VAL A 161 -3.74 0.75 13.53
C VAL A 161 -3.72 0.61 15.05
N THR A 162 -3.04 1.53 15.72
CA THR A 162 -3.05 1.72 17.17
C THR A 162 -3.93 2.89 17.54
N TYR A 163 -4.50 2.86 18.75
CA TYR A 163 -5.42 3.86 19.26
C TYR A 163 -4.87 4.46 20.54
N GLN A 164 -5.09 5.75 20.77
CA GLN A 164 -4.84 6.43 22.03
C GLN A 164 -5.93 7.45 22.28
N TRP A 165 -6.78 7.20 23.28
CA TRP A 165 -7.77 8.19 23.72
C TRP A 165 -7.12 9.28 24.55
N GLN A 166 -7.62 10.49 24.34
CA GLN A 166 -7.19 11.70 25.01
C GLN A 166 -8.39 12.41 25.65
N ILE A 167 -8.14 13.11 26.76
CA ILE A 167 -9.12 13.88 27.50
C ILE A 167 -8.66 15.33 27.66
N ASP A 168 -9.59 16.27 27.48
CA ASP A 168 -9.45 17.67 27.92
C ASP A 168 -10.45 17.91 29.06
N ARG A 169 -9.93 18.18 30.24
CA ARG A 169 -10.72 18.44 31.46
C ARG A 169 -11.15 19.89 31.61
N ASN A 170 -10.96 20.73 30.60
CA ASN A 170 -11.18 22.17 30.60
C ASN A 170 -10.35 22.91 31.71
N ASP A 171 -9.21 22.35 32.07
CA ASP A 171 -8.29 22.90 33.08
C ASP A 171 -7.18 23.78 32.49
N GLY A 172 -7.28 24.08 31.20
CA GLY A 172 -6.33 24.90 30.43
C GLY A 172 -5.09 24.14 29.93
N LYS A 173 -4.95 22.86 30.23
CA LYS A 173 -3.83 22.03 29.74
C LYS A 173 -4.08 21.41 28.36
N GLY A 174 -5.33 21.48 27.87
CA GLY A 174 -5.74 20.86 26.62
C GLY A 174 -5.84 19.33 26.72
N PHE A 175 -5.71 18.66 25.59
CA PHE A 175 -5.81 17.20 25.50
C PHE A 175 -4.56 16.50 26.03
N VAL A 176 -4.76 15.55 26.96
CA VAL A 176 -3.72 14.67 27.51
C VAL A 176 -4.14 13.21 27.34
N ASP A 177 -3.15 12.33 27.16
CA ASP A 177 -3.39 10.90 26.99
C ASP A 177 -4.05 10.29 28.23
N ILE A 178 -5.02 9.40 27.99
CA ILE A 178 -5.62 8.57 29.04
C ILE A 178 -4.83 7.27 29.10
N THR A 179 -4.12 7.07 30.20
CA THR A 179 -3.27 5.88 30.38
C THR A 179 -4.07 4.59 30.22
N GLY A 180 -3.61 3.72 29.31
CA GLY A 180 -4.23 2.42 29.03
C GLY A 180 -5.45 2.45 28.12
N ALA A 181 -5.89 3.62 27.66
CA ALA A 181 -7.03 3.76 26.74
C ALA A 181 -6.57 3.60 25.27
N THR A 182 -6.21 2.36 24.90
CA THR A 182 -5.59 2.01 23.61
C THR A 182 -6.46 1.12 22.73
N GLY A 183 -7.75 1.02 23.00
CA GLY A 183 -8.72 0.29 22.20
C GLY A 183 -9.55 1.21 21.29
N ALA A 184 -10.27 0.62 20.32
CA ALA A 184 -11.24 1.34 19.50
C ALA A 184 -12.41 1.91 20.32
N THR A 185 -12.64 1.37 21.51
CA THR A 185 -13.62 1.87 22.49
C THR A 185 -12.92 2.35 23.74
N TYR A 186 -13.47 3.41 24.34
CA TYR A 186 -13.09 3.89 25.66
C TYR A 186 -14.34 4.02 26.55
N THR A 187 -14.32 3.36 27.70
CA THR A 187 -15.44 3.34 28.66
C THR A 187 -15.03 3.96 29.99
N ILE A 188 -15.82 4.91 30.46
CA ILE A 188 -15.76 5.46 31.80
C ILE A 188 -16.68 4.62 32.67
N GLY A 189 -16.13 3.87 33.64
CA GLY A 189 -16.91 2.86 34.40
C GLY A 189 -17.99 3.47 35.27
N VAL A 190 -17.73 4.60 35.90
CA VAL A 190 -18.73 5.35 36.69
C VAL A 190 -18.50 6.82 36.45
N THR A 191 -19.51 7.52 35.98
CA THR A 191 -19.46 8.96 35.75
C THR A 191 -19.82 9.71 37.01
N ASP A 192 -19.08 10.75 37.34
CA ASP A 192 -19.42 11.69 38.39
C ASP A 192 -19.68 13.09 37.82
N ARG A 193 -20.04 13.99 38.69
CA ARG A 193 -20.39 15.37 38.38
C ARG A 193 -19.20 16.13 37.75
N ASP A 194 -18.00 15.83 38.19
CA ASP A 194 -16.80 16.59 37.80
C ASP A 194 -16.36 16.26 36.39
N CYS A 195 -16.87 15.13 35.81
CA CYS A 195 -16.66 14.76 34.43
C CYS A 195 -17.54 15.53 33.43
N ASN A 196 -18.53 16.29 33.90
CA ASN A 196 -19.46 17.01 33.02
C ASN A 196 -18.76 18.06 32.17
N GLY A 197 -18.93 17.97 30.86
CA GLY A 197 -18.32 18.89 29.88
C GLY A 197 -16.91 18.52 29.51
N PHE A 198 -16.32 17.42 30.01
CA PHE A 198 -15.03 16.94 29.55
C PHE A 198 -15.13 16.53 28.07
N LYS A 199 -14.02 16.80 27.36
CA LYS A 199 -13.92 16.51 25.94
C LYS A 199 -12.99 15.31 25.72
N TYR A 200 -13.32 14.52 24.74
CA TYR A 200 -12.57 13.32 24.38
C TYR A 200 -12.31 13.30 22.88
N ARG A 201 -11.19 12.71 22.48
CA ARG A 201 -10.83 12.38 21.11
C ARG A 201 -9.93 11.15 21.10
N CYS A 202 -9.82 10.49 19.96
CA CYS A 202 -8.89 9.40 19.76
C CYS A 202 -7.83 9.77 18.72
N VAL A 203 -6.58 9.50 18.99
CA VAL A 203 -5.48 9.55 18.02
C VAL A 203 -5.24 8.12 17.54
N LEU A 204 -5.31 7.94 16.23
CA LEU A 204 -5.05 6.67 15.55
C LEU A 204 -3.72 6.80 14.82
N SER A 205 -2.84 5.82 14.92
CA SER A 205 -1.51 5.87 14.31
C SER A 205 -1.01 4.51 13.86
N ASN A 206 -0.17 4.53 12.84
CA ASN A 206 0.65 3.40 12.41
C ASN A 206 1.95 3.91 11.76
N ALA A 207 2.71 3.02 11.09
CA ALA A 207 3.96 3.39 10.43
C ALA A 207 3.78 4.40 9.28
N ALA A 208 2.59 4.45 8.64
CA ALA A 208 2.30 5.37 7.53
C ALA A 208 1.83 6.76 7.98
N GLY A 209 1.51 6.95 9.29
CA GLY A 209 1.09 8.25 9.80
C GLY A 209 0.07 8.18 10.93
N SER A 210 -0.60 9.30 11.16
CA SER A 210 -1.63 9.40 12.19
C SER A 210 -2.81 10.26 11.75
N VAL A 211 -3.98 9.97 12.34
CA VAL A 211 -5.21 10.78 12.21
C VAL A 211 -5.86 10.93 13.57
N THR A 212 -6.49 12.06 13.82
CA THR A 212 -7.22 12.34 15.06
C THR A 212 -8.70 12.45 14.75
N THR A 213 -9.54 11.85 15.60
CA THR A 213 -10.99 11.96 15.49
C THR A 213 -11.50 13.35 15.80
N ASP A 214 -12.77 13.59 15.48
CA ASP A 214 -13.51 14.73 16.00
C ASP A 214 -13.51 14.71 17.54
N THR A 215 -13.62 15.91 18.13
CA THR A 215 -13.79 16.08 19.56
C THR A 215 -15.24 15.83 19.94
N VAL A 216 -15.43 15.01 20.97
CA VAL A 216 -16.77 14.69 21.53
C VAL A 216 -16.83 15.11 23.00
N VAL A 217 -18.04 15.33 23.49
CA VAL A 217 -18.30 15.83 24.83
C VAL A 217 -19.09 14.82 25.66
N LEU A 218 -18.67 14.64 26.90
CA LEU A 218 -19.47 13.93 27.92
C LEU A 218 -20.39 14.93 28.62
N THR A 219 -21.68 14.65 28.60
CA THR A 219 -22.69 15.39 29.37
C THR A 219 -23.17 14.49 30.52
N VAL A 220 -23.03 14.96 31.75
CA VAL A 220 -23.51 14.23 32.94
C VAL A 220 -24.72 14.94 33.50
N GLN A 221 -25.87 14.26 33.51
CA GLN A 221 -27.16 14.75 33.97
C GLN A 221 -27.38 14.35 35.45
N TYR A 222 -28.16 15.13 36.14
CA TYR A 222 -28.55 14.87 37.52
C TYR A 222 -29.98 14.28 37.58
N GLN A 223 -30.19 13.36 38.48
CA GLN A 223 -31.55 12.97 38.83
C GLN A 223 -32.12 13.96 39.87
N ILE A 224 -33.29 14.47 39.56
CA ILE A 224 -34.08 15.19 40.54
C ILE A 224 -34.95 14.16 41.24
N ILE A 225 -34.75 13.94 42.54
CA ILE A 225 -35.60 13.06 43.35
C ILE A 225 -36.63 13.95 43.98
N GLU A 226 -37.92 13.76 43.58
CA GLU A 226 -39.02 14.41 44.25
C GLU A 226 -39.37 13.68 45.55
N GLY A 227 -39.25 14.41 46.67
CA GLY A 227 -39.61 13.88 47.98
C GLY A 227 -41.05 14.28 48.37
N ALA A 228 -41.62 13.58 49.34
CA ALA A 228 -42.99 13.76 49.79
C ALA A 228 -43.32 15.19 50.34
N ASN A 229 -42.33 16.05 50.53
CA ASN A 229 -42.48 17.41 51.06
C ASN A 229 -41.70 18.47 50.31
N GLY A 230 -41.55 18.31 49.01
CA GLY A 230 -40.84 19.25 48.15
C GLY A 230 -39.67 18.63 47.40
N SER A 231 -39.30 19.23 46.29
CA SER A 231 -38.23 18.75 45.41
C SER A 231 -36.86 18.90 46.11
N TRP A 232 -36.16 17.80 46.21
CA TRP A 232 -34.76 17.77 46.68
C TRP A 232 -33.82 17.43 45.52
N ASN A 233 -32.84 18.26 45.27
CA ASN A 233 -31.75 17.92 44.41
C ASN A 233 -30.63 17.31 45.28
N GLN A 234 -30.44 15.99 45.24
CA GLN A 234 -29.31 15.36 45.88
C GLN A 234 -28.12 15.37 44.91
N ASN A 235 -27.18 16.22 45.24
CA ASN A 235 -25.83 16.09 44.68
C ASN A 235 -25.11 14.91 45.34
N THR A 236 -24.37 14.15 44.60
CA THR A 236 -23.50 13.06 45.12
C THR A 236 -22.43 13.54 46.05
N ASP A 237 -22.23 14.86 46.20
CA ASP A 237 -21.33 15.50 47.16
C ASP A 237 -21.96 15.77 48.53
N GLY A 238 -23.20 15.28 48.80
CA GLY A 238 -23.89 15.43 50.11
C GLY A 238 -24.45 16.82 50.35
N ARG A 239 -24.42 17.74 49.40
CA ARG A 239 -25.05 19.06 49.52
C ARG A 239 -26.47 19.00 49.01
N SER A 240 -27.41 19.23 49.91
CA SER A 240 -28.83 19.36 49.53
C SER A 240 -29.18 20.84 49.27
N LEU A 241 -29.74 21.11 48.09
CA LEU A 241 -30.31 22.41 47.77
C LEU A 241 -31.80 22.42 48.16
N LYS A 242 -32.16 23.20 49.18
CA LYS A 242 -33.54 23.39 49.55
C LYS A 242 -34.18 24.45 48.68
N ILE A 243 -35.03 24.04 47.71
CA ILE A 243 -35.86 25.02 46.98
C ILE A 243 -37.03 25.41 47.90
N ARG A 244 -37.08 26.68 48.31
CA ARG A 244 -38.23 27.23 48.99
C ARG A 244 -39.37 27.37 47.97
N GLY A 245 -40.40 26.57 48.12
CA GLY A 245 -41.67 26.83 47.46
C GLY A 245 -42.30 28.10 48.03
N ASN A 246 -42.91 28.93 47.20
CA ASN A 246 -43.78 30.03 47.62
C ASN A 246 -45.03 29.49 48.28
#